data_6b6553782c5b9afb06f2d055cefd038a
#
_entry.id   6b6553782c5b9afb06f2d055cefd038a
#
_cell.length_a   1.000
_cell.length_b   1.000
_cell.length_c   1.000
_cell.angle_alpha   90.00
_cell.angle_beta   90.00
_cell.angle_gamma   90.00
#
_symmetry.space_group_name_H-M   'P 1'
#
loop_
_entity.id
_entity.type
_entity.pdbx_description
1 polymer ?
#
loop_
_entity_poly.entity_id
_entity_poly.type
_entity_poly.pdbx_seq_one_letter_code
_entity_poly.pdbx_strand_id
1 'polypeptide(L)'
;MNMRRVNKTLTPMSFKMEGLGTVLQLIRPGDVLMKWDLREGYFHVGLNERASRMCGIQWQGRFYRYTTLPFGCSLSPITFTKVVREMVKFFRGKGVRIVAYLDDFLVMFETREEALRVRDEVLLPTLTRLGFLVEESKSVWEPCQRLEMLGLILDTEKKVVEIPERKLATVEALARNLITKEWVTARELAKVAGTLTSVSRAFPFTKMCTREMYNLIDAANRDTWEWEQKVQVSPGVKQDAQWLLENLRVKQGTALWKPSRSCRVHSDASHRGWGGHLGEHIAGGSWSAEEERLHINSLELIAAEKVLDSFSELIRGKRVTLVTDSMTAKSYLENAGGKDELRNRVARRIWARAVELDCLLSADWLAGALNTVADRESRLEVWDDWSVKKQVFRELDAKWGPHSVDRLADEQNHQVTLFNSHRACPGTAGVDAFSQDWSNHMNWVVPSFALVGRVLQHLAESGARATVVLPAWEAQPWWPLLLSLAKEWHPLDATDFEAGPSGFVEPAKNPAWKFFAVRI
;
A
#
# COMPACT_ATOMS: atom_id res chain seq x y z
N MET A 1 -21.96 31.59 14.62
CA MET A 1 -21.26 32.65 15.41
C MET A 1 -19.77 32.62 15.09
N ASN A 2 -19.10 33.78 14.98
CA ASN A 2 -17.65 33.84 14.69
C ASN A 2 -16.85 34.02 15.99
N MET A 3 -16.32 32.95 16.53
CA MET A 3 -15.53 32.94 17.78
C MET A 3 -14.02 33.12 17.55
N ARG A 4 -13.56 33.46 16.35
CA ARG A 4 -12.12 33.52 16.01
C ARG A 4 -11.31 34.45 16.94
N ARG A 5 -11.87 35.58 17.34
CA ARG A 5 -11.20 36.52 18.27
C ARG A 5 -11.04 35.91 19.66
N VAL A 6 -12.11 35.31 20.19
CA VAL A 6 -12.09 34.62 21.49
C VAL A 6 -11.12 33.42 21.45
N ASN A 7 -11.17 32.61 20.41
CA ASN A 7 -10.29 31.44 20.30
C ASN A 7 -8.80 31.80 20.26
N LYS A 8 -8.42 33.00 19.76
CA LYS A 8 -7.03 33.49 19.79
C LYS A 8 -6.51 33.80 21.20
N THR A 9 -7.41 34.07 22.17
CA THR A 9 -7.05 34.39 23.55
C THR A 9 -7.12 33.18 24.47
N LEU A 10 -7.62 32.03 23.96
CA LEU A 10 -7.70 30.79 24.71
C LEU A 10 -6.44 29.96 24.53
N THR A 11 -5.99 29.32 25.58
CA THR A 11 -4.86 28.40 25.51
C THR A 11 -5.28 27.15 24.73
N PRO A 12 -4.58 26.79 23.65
CA PRO A 12 -4.87 25.56 22.93
C PRO A 12 -4.72 24.34 23.83
N MET A 13 -5.73 23.47 23.83
CA MET A 13 -5.68 22.20 24.54
C MET A 13 -5.84 21.05 23.55
N SER A 14 -4.88 20.14 23.52
CA SER A 14 -5.02 18.88 22.76
C SER A 14 -5.78 17.85 23.57
N PHE A 15 -6.67 17.10 22.92
CA PHE A 15 -7.38 15.98 23.51
C PHE A 15 -7.68 14.94 22.43
N LYS A 16 -7.81 13.68 22.87
CA LYS A 16 -8.18 12.60 21.96
C LYS A 16 -9.65 12.27 22.12
N MET A 17 -10.37 12.25 21.03
CA MET A 17 -11.73 11.71 20.94
C MET A 17 -11.68 10.25 20.53
N GLU A 18 -12.66 9.49 20.95
CA GLU A 18 -12.92 8.17 20.42
C GLU A 18 -13.44 8.33 18.97
N GLY A 19 -13.18 7.35 18.15
CA GLY A 19 -13.62 7.41 16.76
C GLY A 19 -13.73 6.01 16.16
N LEU A 20 -13.76 5.93 14.85
CA LEU A 20 -13.92 4.67 14.15
C LEU A 20 -12.84 3.64 14.55
N GLY A 21 -11.60 4.08 14.85
CA GLY A 21 -10.55 3.19 15.35
C GLY A 21 -10.94 2.47 16.64
N THR A 22 -11.61 3.16 17.57
CA THR A 22 -12.13 2.58 18.81
C THR A 22 -13.29 1.62 18.54
N VAL A 23 -14.19 1.98 17.61
CA VAL A 23 -15.28 1.09 17.17
C VAL A 23 -14.72 -0.25 16.69
N LEU A 24 -13.71 -0.20 15.80
CA LEU A 24 -13.09 -1.40 15.22
C LEU A 24 -12.33 -2.28 16.22
N GLN A 25 -11.97 -1.74 17.38
CA GLN A 25 -11.39 -2.51 18.48
C GLN A 25 -12.44 -3.23 19.33
N LEU A 26 -13.66 -2.67 19.40
CA LEU A 26 -14.72 -3.15 20.29
C LEU A 26 -15.77 -4.03 19.59
N ILE A 27 -16.00 -3.79 18.29
CA ILE A 27 -16.99 -4.49 17.49
C ILE A 27 -16.59 -5.96 17.29
N ARG A 28 -17.57 -6.87 17.35
CA ARG A 28 -17.39 -8.32 17.19
C ARG A 28 -18.21 -8.83 16.01
N PRO A 29 -17.81 -9.97 15.39
CA PRO A 29 -18.60 -10.62 14.36
C PRO A 29 -20.02 -10.94 14.85
N GLY A 30 -21.02 -10.52 14.05
CA GLY A 30 -22.42 -10.77 14.37
C GLY A 30 -23.07 -9.79 15.35
N ASP A 31 -22.32 -8.82 15.90
CA ASP A 31 -22.89 -7.81 16.78
C ASP A 31 -24.09 -7.11 16.16
N VAL A 32 -25.07 -6.81 17.01
CA VAL A 32 -26.15 -5.88 16.70
C VAL A 32 -25.80 -4.49 17.25
N LEU A 33 -26.13 -3.48 16.47
CA LEU A 33 -25.71 -2.10 16.68
C LEU A 33 -26.94 -1.22 16.93
N MET A 34 -26.81 -0.27 17.83
CA MET A 34 -27.73 0.87 17.98
C MET A 34 -26.93 2.15 18.11
N LYS A 35 -27.51 3.26 17.73
CA LYS A 35 -26.90 4.58 17.87
C LYS A 35 -27.89 5.64 18.28
N TRP A 36 -27.40 6.69 18.92
CA TRP A 36 -28.16 7.91 19.11
C TRP A 36 -27.29 9.16 18.94
N ASP A 37 -27.93 10.25 18.61
CA ASP A 37 -27.36 11.60 18.48
C ASP A 37 -28.01 12.49 19.54
N LEU A 38 -27.24 13.34 20.20
CA LEU A 38 -27.78 14.30 21.14
C LEU A 38 -28.20 15.59 20.42
N ARG A 39 -29.44 15.98 20.63
CA ARG A 39 -29.96 17.24 20.08
C ARG A 39 -29.21 18.41 20.66
N GLU A 40 -28.48 19.16 19.81
CA GLU A 40 -27.72 20.35 20.21
C GLU A 40 -26.78 20.11 21.41
N GLY A 41 -25.99 19.03 21.39
CA GLY A 41 -25.23 18.48 22.52
C GLY A 41 -24.55 19.50 23.42
N TYR A 42 -23.91 20.54 22.86
CA TYR A 42 -23.22 21.57 23.66
C TYR A 42 -24.15 22.36 24.60
N PHE A 43 -25.41 22.54 24.24
CA PHE A 43 -26.35 23.31 25.05
C PHE A 43 -26.81 22.58 26.33
N HIS A 44 -26.48 21.32 26.49
CA HIS A 44 -26.68 20.58 27.74
C HIS A 44 -25.69 20.98 28.84
N VAL A 45 -24.59 21.66 28.50
CA VAL A 45 -23.56 22.02 29.49
C VAL A 45 -23.60 23.51 29.79
N GLY A 46 -23.98 23.85 31.02
CA GLY A 46 -24.06 25.24 31.51
C GLY A 46 -22.68 25.88 31.67
N LEU A 47 -22.62 27.20 31.42
CA LEU A 47 -21.47 28.04 31.74
C LEU A 47 -21.66 28.71 33.08
N ASN A 48 -20.57 28.81 33.88
CA ASN A 48 -20.57 29.68 35.03
C ASN A 48 -20.62 31.17 34.60
N GLU A 49 -20.95 32.05 35.53
CA GLU A 49 -21.14 33.48 35.29
C GLU A 49 -19.90 34.12 34.59
N ARG A 50 -18.69 33.77 35.02
CA ARG A 50 -17.44 34.31 34.44
C ARG A 50 -17.26 33.88 32.99
N ALA A 51 -17.46 32.62 32.66
CA ALA A 51 -17.36 32.08 31.30
C ALA A 51 -18.48 32.63 30.40
N SER A 52 -19.71 32.75 30.91
CA SER A 52 -20.85 33.32 30.21
C SER A 52 -20.59 34.77 29.77
N ARG A 53 -19.98 35.60 30.63
CA ARG A 53 -19.60 36.98 30.30
C ARG A 53 -18.58 37.07 29.15
N MET A 54 -17.73 36.08 28.97
CA MET A 54 -16.76 36.00 27.86
C MET A 54 -17.38 35.59 26.52
N CYS A 55 -18.58 35.00 26.55
CA CYS A 55 -19.29 34.50 25.39
C CYS A 55 -20.45 35.41 24.95
N GLY A 56 -20.18 36.75 24.88
CA GLY A 56 -21.15 37.74 24.46
C GLY A 56 -21.34 37.77 22.94
N ILE A 57 -22.55 38.06 22.50
CA ILE A 57 -22.92 38.32 21.10
C ILE A 57 -23.79 39.57 21.00
N GLN A 58 -23.69 40.23 19.86
CA GLN A 58 -24.59 41.34 19.51
C GLN A 58 -25.51 40.89 18.37
N TRP A 59 -26.81 41.07 18.55
CA TRP A 59 -27.83 40.77 17.55
C TRP A 59 -28.87 41.87 17.53
N GLN A 60 -29.13 42.42 16.37
CA GLN A 60 -30.10 43.53 16.18
C GLN A 60 -29.92 44.67 17.20
N GLY A 61 -28.67 45.12 17.41
CA GLY A 61 -28.34 46.20 18.33
C GLY A 61 -28.40 45.83 19.83
N ARG A 62 -28.85 44.65 20.20
CA ARG A 62 -28.90 44.16 21.58
C ARG A 62 -27.74 43.22 21.89
N PHE A 63 -27.30 43.24 23.15
CA PHE A 63 -26.25 42.34 23.63
C PHE A 63 -26.86 41.13 24.35
N TYR A 64 -26.37 39.97 24.01
CA TYR A 64 -26.74 38.70 24.60
C TYR A 64 -25.46 37.96 25.04
N ARG A 65 -25.60 37.00 25.90
CA ARG A 65 -24.51 36.09 26.28
C ARG A 65 -24.99 34.65 26.30
N TYR A 66 -24.09 33.76 25.99
CA TYR A 66 -24.36 32.32 26.11
C TYR A 66 -24.36 31.91 27.59
N THR A 67 -25.36 31.18 28.01
CA THR A 67 -25.45 30.54 29.33
C THR A 67 -24.99 29.07 29.30
N THR A 68 -24.79 28.53 28.09
CA THR A 68 -24.34 27.18 27.81
C THR A 68 -23.14 27.19 26.85
N LEU A 69 -22.47 26.06 26.63
CA LEU A 69 -21.33 25.97 25.73
C LEU A 69 -21.70 26.43 24.32
N PRO A 70 -21.02 27.45 23.76
CA PRO A 70 -21.33 27.96 22.43
C PRO A 70 -20.67 27.13 21.35
N PHE A 71 -21.35 26.97 20.21
CA PHE A 71 -20.74 26.46 19.00
C PHE A 71 -19.65 27.41 18.47
N GLY A 72 -18.53 26.84 17.99
CA GLY A 72 -17.39 27.58 17.46
C GLY A 72 -16.35 28.01 18.49
N CYS A 73 -16.59 27.84 19.80
CA CYS A 73 -15.55 27.99 20.82
C CYS A 73 -14.63 26.76 20.85
N SER A 74 -13.30 26.99 20.79
CA SER A 74 -12.31 25.90 20.77
C SER A 74 -12.29 25.03 22.01
N LEU A 75 -12.80 25.50 23.15
CA LEU A 75 -12.90 24.74 24.39
C LEU A 75 -14.21 23.96 24.53
N SER A 76 -15.26 24.26 23.72
CA SER A 76 -16.55 23.56 23.83
C SER A 76 -16.44 22.06 23.58
N PRO A 77 -15.74 21.57 22.51
CA PRO A 77 -15.60 20.15 22.27
C PRO A 77 -14.92 19.38 23.42
N ILE A 78 -13.83 19.92 23.97
CA ILE A 78 -13.11 19.25 25.06
C ILE A 78 -13.93 19.25 26.36
N THR A 79 -14.63 20.35 26.66
CA THR A 79 -15.46 20.45 27.88
C THR A 79 -16.63 19.49 27.78
N PHE A 80 -17.31 19.46 26.65
CA PHE A 80 -18.41 18.54 26.39
C PHE A 80 -17.96 17.08 26.47
N THR A 81 -16.83 16.73 25.83
CA THR A 81 -16.26 15.37 25.89
C THR A 81 -15.94 14.94 27.32
N LYS A 82 -15.50 15.86 28.20
CA LYS A 82 -15.28 15.54 29.62
C LYS A 82 -16.57 15.16 30.34
N VAL A 83 -17.67 15.87 30.07
CA VAL A 83 -18.99 15.55 30.65
C VAL A 83 -19.49 14.22 30.11
N VAL A 84 -19.48 14.02 28.79
CA VAL A 84 -19.91 12.79 28.13
C VAL A 84 -19.09 11.58 28.61
N ARG A 85 -17.80 11.77 28.90
CA ARG A 85 -16.93 10.68 29.40
C ARG A 85 -17.43 10.06 30.71
N GLU A 86 -18.01 10.85 31.61
CA GLU A 86 -18.53 10.30 32.85
C GLU A 86 -19.78 9.43 32.58
N MET A 87 -20.63 9.82 31.64
CA MET A 87 -21.77 9.01 31.19
C MET A 87 -21.29 7.71 30.52
N VAL A 88 -20.32 7.79 29.63
CA VAL A 88 -19.70 6.63 28.96
C VAL A 88 -19.08 5.68 29.99
N LYS A 89 -18.37 6.22 31.00
CA LYS A 89 -17.81 5.45 32.11
C LYS A 89 -18.87 4.70 32.87
N PHE A 90 -20.00 5.34 33.16
CA PHE A 90 -21.15 4.69 33.82
C PHE A 90 -21.67 3.51 32.99
N PHE A 91 -21.91 3.71 31.67
CA PHE A 91 -22.40 2.64 30.79
C PHE A 91 -21.38 1.49 30.67
N ARG A 92 -20.11 1.80 30.54
CA ARG A 92 -19.03 0.77 30.52
C ARG A 92 -18.95 0.01 31.83
N GLY A 93 -19.19 0.67 32.98
CA GLY A 93 -19.28 0.02 34.28
C GLY A 93 -20.46 -0.95 34.42
N LYS A 94 -21.48 -0.81 33.55
CA LYS A 94 -22.60 -1.76 33.41
C LYS A 94 -22.37 -2.84 32.35
N GLY A 95 -21.16 -2.92 31.79
CA GLY A 95 -20.79 -3.89 30.74
C GLY A 95 -21.16 -3.50 29.32
N VAL A 96 -21.69 -2.29 29.10
CA VAL A 96 -22.09 -1.83 27.75
C VAL A 96 -20.87 -1.49 26.91
N ARG A 97 -20.72 -2.10 25.75
CA ARG A 97 -19.73 -1.72 24.74
C ARG A 97 -20.22 -0.48 23.99
N ILE A 98 -19.66 0.67 24.32
CA ILE A 98 -20.07 1.99 23.82
C ILE A 98 -18.88 2.79 23.32
N VAL A 99 -19.06 3.52 22.22
CA VAL A 99 -18.16 4.55 21.69
C VAL A 99 -18.93 5.86 21.56
N ALA A 100 -18.30 6.96 21.99
CA ALA A 100 -18.86 8.30 21.90
C ALA A 100 -17.92 9.22 21.11
N TYR A 101 -18.44 9.86 20.08
CA TYR A 101 -17.77 10.90 19.31
C TYR A 101 -18.59 12.18 19.37
N LEU A 102 -18.26 13.06 20.31
CA LEU A 102 -19.06 14.22 20.64
C LEU A 102 -20.51 13.85 21.01
N ASP A 103 -21.45 14.22 20.17
CA ASP A 103 -22.89 14.00 20.27
C ASP A 103 -23.37 12.68 19.65
N ASP A 104 -22.51 12.00 18.86
CA ASP A 104 -22.78 10.69 18.26
C ASP A 104 -22.36 9.53 19.16
N PHE A 105 -23.26 8.61 19.46
CA PHE A 105 -23.01 7.42 20.28
C PHE A 105 -23.32 6.14 19.50
N LEU A 106 -22.47 5.14 19.68
CA LEU A 106 -22.66 3.79 19.14
C LEU A 106 -22.55 2.77 20.27
N VAL A 107 -23.51 1.87 20.38
CA VAL A 107 -23.46 0.71 21.27
C VAL A 107 -23.52 -0.59 20.50
N MET A 108 -22.88 -1.62 21.03
CA MET A 108 -22.70 -2.92 20.39
C MET A 108 -23.07 -4.04 21.38
N PHE A 109 -23.88 -5.00 20.93
CA PHE A 109 -24.35 -6.13 21.71
C PHE A 109 -24.22 -7.43 20.93
N GLU A 110 -24.17 -8.55 21.65
CA GLU A 110 -24.05 -9.86 21.02
C GLU A 110 -25.40 -10.36 20.51
N THR A 111 -26.49 -10.00 21.19
CA THR A 111 -27.86 -10.42 20.80
C THR A 111 -28.83 -9.24 20.78
N ARG A 112 -29.91 -9.43 20.03
CA ARG A 112 -31.00 -8.47 19.92
C ARG A 112 -31.75 -8.29 21.24
N GLU A 113 -31.96 -9.39 21.98
CA GLU A 113 -32.65 -9.40 23.28
C GLU A 113 -31.89 -8.60 24.32
N GLU A 114 -30.57 -8.79 24.37
CA GLU A 114 -29.70 -8.00 25.28
C GLU A 114 -29.76 -6.51 24.91
N ALA A 115 -29.66 -6.17 23.63
CA ALA A 115 -29.71 -4.81 23.15
C ALA A 115 -31.01 -4.09 23.56
N LEU A 116 -32.17 -4.72 23.35
CA LEU A 116 -33.48 -4.17 23.73
C LEU A 116 -33.60 -4.01 25.25
N ARG A 117 -33.20 -5.02 26.00
CA ARG A 117 -33.24 -4.96 27.50
C ARG A 117 -32.35 -3.81 28.01
N VAL A 118 -31.12 -3.72 27.56
CA VAL A 118 -30.19 -2.65 28.00
C VAL A 118 -30.67 -1.27 27.56
N ARG A 119 -31.26 -1.15 26.35
CA ARG A 119 -31.89 0.09 25.90
C ARG A 119 -32.95 0.57 26.90
N ASP A 120 -33.89 -0.32 27.25
CA ASP A 120 -35.08 0.04 28.03
C ASP A 120 -34.78 0.18 29.53
N GLU A 121 -33.88 -0.63 30.08
CA GLU A 121 -33.56 -0.63 31.50
C GLU A 121 -32.41 0.31 31.88
N VAL A 122 -31.47 0.60 30.95
CA VAL A 122 -30.25 1.33 31.28
C VAL A 122 -30.07 2.61 30.45
N LEU A 123 -30.13 2.53 29.10
CA LEU A 123 -29.75 3.66 28.24
C LEU A 123 -30.79 4.78 28.33
N LEU A 124 -32.03 4.52 27.95
CA LEU A 124 -33.10 5.51 27.93
C LEU A 124 -33.40 6.12 29.32
N PRO A 125 -33.54 5.33 30.42
CA PRO A 125 -33.73 5.91 31.73
C PRO A 125 -32.57 6.79 32.20
N THR A 126 -31.33 6.41 31.86
CA THR A 126 -30.15 7.21 32.22
C THR A 126 -30.11 8.53 31.50
N LEU A 127 -30.32 8.52 30.15
CA LEU A 127 -30.36 9.74 29.34
C LEU A 127 -31.44 10.70 29.83
N THR A 128 -32.65 10.20 30.11
CA THR A 128 -33.77 10.95 30.65
C THR A 128 -33.44 11.56 32.02
N ARG A 129 -32.87 10.75 32.93
CA ARG A 129 -32.51 11.22 34.28
C ARG A 129 -31.43 12.28 34.27
N LEU A 130 -30.48 12.21 33.31
CA LEU A 130 -29.42 13.19 33.15
C LEU A 130 -29.86 14.43 32.36
N GLY A 131 -31.09 14.44 31.84
CA GLY A 131 -31.63 15.55 31.06
C GLY A 131 -31.07 15.69 29.67
N PHE A 132 -30.46 14.65 29.12
CA PHE A 132 -29.99 14.67 27.71
C PHE A 132 -31.16 14.49 26.74
N LEU A 133 -31.27 15.42 25.79
CA LEU A 133 -32.26 15.36 24.73
C LEU A 133 -31.69 14.60 23.54
N VAL A 134 -32.38 13.58 23.10
CA VAL A 134 -32.00 12.76 21.95
C VAL A 134 -32.63 13.33 20.68
N GLU A 135 -31.88 13.34 19.57
CA GLU A 135 -32.40 13.65 18.24
C GLU A 135 -32.91 12.36 17.58
N GLU A 136 -34.20 12.10 17.74
CA GLU A 136 -34.85 10.85 17.29
C GLU A 136 -34.68 10.59 15.79
N SER A 137 -34.71 11.65 14.97
CA SER A 137 -34.58 11.54 13.52
C SER A 137 -33.22 11.03 13.03
N LYS A 138 -32.19 11.11 13.90
CA LYS A 138 -30.83 10.62 13.62
C LYS A 138 -30.48 9.39 14.43
N SER A 139 -31.33 8.98 15.35
CA SER A 139 -31.10 7.86 16.25
C SER A 139 -31.69 6.57 15.67
N VAL A 140 -31.04 5.43 15.97
CA VAL A 140 -31.48 4.09 15.58
C VAL A 140 -31.51 3.25 16.83
N TRP A 141 -32.71 3.14 17.43
CA TRP A 141 -32.97 2.39 18.65
C TRP A 141 -33.34 0.92 18.40
N GLU A 142 -33.65 0.60 17.14
CA GLU A 142 -33.91 -0.78 16.74
C GLU A 142 -32.56 -1.46 16.44
N PRO A 143 -32.21 -2.55 17.14
CA PRO A 143 -30.96 -3.26 16.93
C PRO A 143 -30.83 -3.77 15.51
N CYS A 144 -29.75 -3.45 14.81
CA CYS A 144 -29.48 -3.85 13.45
C CYS A 144 -28.01 -4.20 13.23
N GLN A 145 -27.72 -5.01 12.22
CA GLN A 145 -26.35 -5.40 11.88
C GLN A 145 -25.68 -4.49 10.85
N ARG A 146 -26.48 -3.58 10.24
CA ARG A 146 -26.00 -2.62 9.26
C ARG A 146 -26.40 -1.20 9.66
N LEU A 147 -25.40 -0.36 9.98
CA LEU A 147 -25.66 0.96 10.53
C LEU A 147 -24.60 1.98 10.08
N GLU A 148 -25.04 3.21 9.77
CA GLU A 148 -24.13 4.30 9.45
C GLU A 148 -23.63 5.00 10.72
N MET A 149 -22.28 5.05 10.90
CA MET A 149 -21.59 5.75 11.99
C MET A 149 -20.41 6.55 11.46
N LEU A 150 -20.29 7.81 11.88
CA LEU A 150 -19.24 8.73 11.43
C LEU A 150 -19.11 8.82 9.90
N GLY A 151 -20.25 8.64 9.20
CA GLY A 151 -20.35 8.74 7.76
C GLY A 151 -19.77 7.55 7.01
N LEU A 152 -19.65 6.39 7.64
CA LEU A 152 -19.37 5.09 7.03
C LEU A 152 -20.41 4.09 7.50
N ILE A 153 -20.68 3.07 6.69
CA ILE A 153 -21.59 1.98 7.03
C ILE A 153 -20.76 0.85 7.64
N LEU A 154 -21.16 0.43 8.84
CA LEU A 154 -20.65 -0.77 9.51
C LEU A 154 -21.65 -1.90 9.23
N ASP A 155 -21.20 -2.97 8.62
CA ASP A 155 -22.00 -4.16 8.34
C ASP A 155 -21.34 -5.36 9.01
N THR A 156 -21.92 -5.80 10.15
CA THR A 156 -21.38 -6.89 10.98
C THR A 156 -21.74 -8.27 10.41
N GLU A 157 -22.79 -8.37 9.59
CA GLU A 157 -23.18 -9.57 8.88
C GLU A 157 -22.22 -9.85 7.72
N LYS A 158 -22.03 -8.88 6.83
CA LYS A 158 -21.07 -8.96 5.72
C LYS A 158 -19.62 -8.80 6.17
N LYS A 159 -19.40 -8.33 7.39
CA LYS A 159 -18.07 -8.12 7.98
C LYS A 159 -17.25 -7.04 7.27
N VAL A 160 -17.89 -5.97 6.80
CA VAL A 160 -17.28 -4.91 6.01
C VAL A 160 -17.61 -3.50 6.53
N VAL A 161 -16.73 -2.55 6.22
CA VAL A 161 -16.98 -1.11 6.31
C VAL A 161 -17.19 -0.59 4.90
N GLU A 162 -18.33 0.03 4.63
CA GLU A 162 -18.71 0.51 3.29
C GLU A 162 -18.88 2.05 3.29
N ILE A 163 -18.83 2.64 2.10
CA ILE A 163 -19.11 4.05 1.89
C ILE A 163 -20.60 4.21 1.59
N PRO A 164 -21.34 5.12 2.27
CA PRO A 164 -22.73 5.42 1.93
C PRO A 164 -22.86 5.95 0.50
N GLU A 165 -23.94 5.56 -0.22
CA GLU A 165 -24.15 5.91 -1.62
C GLU A 165 -24.07 7.43 -1.88
N ARG A 166 -24.63 8.25 -0.97
CA ARG A 166 -24.54 9.73 -1.06
C ARG A 166 -23.10 10.25 -1.05
N LYS A 167 -22.18 9.58 -0.32
CA LYS A 167 -20.75 9.94 -0.31
C LYS A 167 -20.04 9.43 -1.56
N LEU A 168 -20.36 8.23 -2.04
CA LEU A 168 -19.86 7.71 -3.33
C LEU A 168 -20.19 8.70 -4.44
N ALA A 169 -21.44 9.09 -4.58
CA ALA A 169 -21.89 10.07 -5.57
C ALA A 169 -21.16 11.43 -5.43
N THR A 170 -20.92 11.88 -4.18
CA THR A 170 -20.17 13.12 -3.92
C THR A 170 -18.72 13.01 -4.38
N VAL A 171 -18.03 11.92 -4.05
CA VAL A 171 -16.64 11.67 -4.45
C VAL A 171 -16.53 11.61 -5.97
N GLU A 172 -17.44 10.88 -6.64
CA GLU A 172 -17.47 10.78 -8.10
C GLU A 172 -17.69 12.14 -8.78
N ALA A 173 -18.63 12.94 -8.26
CA ALA A 173 -18.87 14.28 -8.80
C ALA A 173 -17.65 15.20 -8.67
N LEU A 174 -16.96 15.14 -7.53
CA LEU A 174 -15.73 15.89 -7.29
C LEU A 174 -14.59 15.41 -8.22
N ALA A 175 -14.43 14.10 -8.42
CA ALA A 175 -13.43 13.56 -9.33
C ALA A 175 -13.68 13.98 -10.79
N ARG A 176 -14.93 13.87 -11.28
CA ARG A 176 -15.31 14.35 -12.64
C ARG A 176 -15.02 15.83 -12.83
N ASN A 177 -15.28 16.64 -11.81
CA ASN A 177 -14.99 18.08 -11.86
C ASN A 177 -13.47 18.36 -11.99
N LEU A 178 -12.60 17.59 -11.32
CA LEU A 178 -11.15 17.73 -11.47
C LEU A 178 -10.65 17.36 -12.87
N ILE A 179 -11.24 16.34 -13.49
CA ILE A 179 -10.85 15.90 -14.85
C ILE A 179 -11.16 16.99 -15.89
N THR A 180 -12.30 17.66 -15.74
CA THR A 180 -12.79 18.65 -16.73
C THR A 180 -12.17 20.03 -16.58
N LYS A 181 -11.69 20.39 -15.39
CA LYS A 181 -11.12 21.71 -15.13
C LYS A 181 -9.62 21.76 -15.38
N GLU A 182 -9.12 22.89 -15.88
CA GLU A 182 -7.68 23.18 -15.95
C GLU A 182 -7.19 23.89 -14.68
N TRP A 183 -8.03 24.71 -14.08
CA TRP A 183 -7.70 25.51 -12.89
C TRP A 183 -8.76 25.32 -11.82
N VAL A 184 -8.32 25.15 -10.58
CA VAL A 184 -9.16 25.08 -9.38
C VAL A 184 -8.52 25.91 -8.27
N THR A 185 -9.28 26.23 -7.22
CA THR A 185 -8.68 26.87 -6.05
C THR A 185 -8.03 25.85 -5.12
N ALA A 186 -7.06 26.26 -4.31
CA ALA A 186 -6.47 25.42 -3.26
C ALA A 186 -7.56 24.88 -2.31
N ARG A 187 -8.62 25.67 -2.05
CA ARG A 187 -9.80 25.26 -1.27
C ARG A 187 -10.58 24.12 -1.93
N GLU A 188 -10.78 24.19 -3.26
CA GLU A 188 -11.47 23.11 -3.99
C GLU A 188 -10.66 21.81 -3.91
N LEU A 189 -9.33 21.85 -4.11
CA LEU A 189 -8.46 20.68 -3.93
C LEU A 189 -8.53 20.13 -2.51
N ALA A 190 -8.45 20.99 -1.50
CA ALA A 190 -8.54 20.59 -0.10
C ALA A 190 -9.90 19.95 0.23
N LYS A 191 -10.99 20.44 -0.37
CA LYS A 191 -12.32 19.83 -0.24
C LYS A 191 -12.34 18.42 -0.81
N VAL A 192 -11.76 18.20 -2.00
CA VAL A 192 -11.68 16.87 -2.61
C VAL A 192 -10.83 15.94 -1.74
N ALA A 193 -9.61 16.35 -1.39
CA ALA A 193 -8.69 15.57 -0.58
C ALA A 193 -9.29 15.23 0.80
N GLY A 194 -9.95 16.19 1.46
CA GLY A 194 -10.64 15.97 2.74
C GLY A 194 -11.81 14.99 2.63
N THR A 195 -12.58 15.08 1.54
CA THR A 195 -13.70 14.15 1.29
C THR A 195 -13.17 12.73 1.09
N LEU A 196 -12.11 12.54 0.29
CA LEU A 196 -11.45 11.25 0.10
C LEU A 196 -10.88 10.71 1.41
N THR A 197 -10.20 11.56 2.19
CA THR A 197 -9.65 11.17 3.50
C THR A 197 -10.76 10.67 4.44
N SER A 198 -11.96 11.27 4.40
CA SER A 198 -13.10 10.86 5.24
C SER A 198 -13.62 9.45 4.95
N VAL A 199 -13.29 8.88 3.79
CA VAL A 199 -13.70 7.53 3.38
C VAL A 199 -12.53 6.53 3.33
N SER A 200 -11.34 6.95 3.78
CA SER A 200 -10.11 6.16 3.70
C SER A 200 -10.19 4.81 4.42
N ARG A 201 -11.06 4.67 5.40
CA ARG A 201 -11.24 3.39 6.09
C ARG A 201 -11.98 2.36 5.25
N ALA A 202 -12.92 2.79 4.42
CA ALA A 202 -13.67 1.91 3.51
C ALA A 202 -13.02 1.81 2.12
N PHE A 203 -12.15 2.77 1.77
CA PHE A 203 -11.37 2.78 0.54
C PHE A 203 -9.92 3.19 0.85
N PRO A 204 -9.03 2.21 1.15
CA PRO A 204 -7.69 2.47 1.67
C PRO A 204 -6.74 3.15 0.66
N PHE A 205 -7.11 3.18 -0.61
CA PHE A 205 -6.29 3.76 -1.71
C PHE A 205 -6.39 5.29 -1.81
N THR A 206 -7.14 5.94 -0.91
CA THR A 206 -7.32 7.40 -0.91
C THR A 206 -6.00 8.17 -0.84
N LYS A 207 -5.00 7.66 -0.12
CA LYS A 207 -3.69 8.31 -0.01
C LYS A 207 -3.01 8.46 -1.36
N MET A 208 -3.06 7.44 -2.20
CA MET A 208 -2.54 7.46 -3.57
C MET A 208 -3.20 8.58 -4.39
N CYS A 209 -4.54 8.68 -4.31
CA CYS A 209 -5.31 9.67 -5.06
C CYS A 209 -5.19 11.10 -4.51
N THR A 210 -4.79 11.29 -3.26
CA THR A 210 -4.75 12.61 -2.62
C THR A 210 -3.35 13.21 -2.52
N ARG A 211 -2.30 12.40 -2.70
CA ARG A 211 -0.93 12.84 -2.46
C ARG A 211 -0.52 14.04 -3.31
N GLU A 212 -0.78 13.96 -4.60
CA GLU A 212 -0.42 15.04 -5.51
C GLU A 212 -1.27 16.31 -5.27
N MET A 213 -2.54 16.14 -4.89
CA MET A 213 -3.39 17.26 -4.47
C MET A 213 -2.79 18.01 -3.27
N TYR A 214 -2.31 17.29 -2.25
CA TYR A 214 -1.64 17.91 -1.11
C TYR A 214 -0.33 18.61 -1.50
N ASN A 215 0.47 18.03 -2.40
CA ASN A 215 1.68 18.67 -2.91
C ASN A 215 1.36 20.01 -3.61
N LEU A 216 0.28 20.06 -4.42
CA LEU A 216 -0.18 21.27 -5.09
C LEU A 216 -0.71 22.30 -4.08
N ILE A 217 -1.46 21.88 -3.07
CA ILE A 217 -1.96 22.74 -1.99
C ILE A 217 -0.80 23.35 -1.20
N ASP A 218 0.18 22.54 -0.83
CA ASP A 218 1.37 22.99 -0.10
C ASP A 218 2.20 23.97 -0.93
N ALA A 219 2.36 23.71 -2.23
CA ALA A 219 3.06 24.61 -3.14
C ALA A 219 2.35 25.96 -3.27
N ALA A 220 1.01 25.95 -3.38
CA ALA A 220 0.21 27.16 -3.50
C ALA A 220 0.19 28.00 -2.22
N ASN A 221 0.31 27.38 -1.05
CA ASN A 221 0.25 28.05 0.25
C ASN A 221 1.62 28.25 0.92
N ARG A 222 2.72 28.08 0.18
CA ARG A 222 4.07 28.09 0.77
C ARG A 222 4.41 29.41 1.46
N ASP A 223 4.04 30.53 0.84
CA ASP A 223 4.39 31.87 1.32
C ASP A 223 3.19 32.61 1.96
N THR A 224 1.98 32.36 1.48
CA THR A 224 0.74 32.96 1.96
C THR A 224 -0.37 31.93 2.00
N TRP A 225 -1.07 31.78 3.14
CA TRP A 225 -2.22 30.86 3.25
C TRP A 225 -3.47 31.44 2.56
N GLU A 226 -3.42 31.55 1.22
CA GLU A 226 -4.53 32.03 0.40
C GLU A 226 -5.30 30.88 -0.22
N TRP A 227 -6.35 30.46 0.43
CA TRP A 227 -7.20 29.35 -0.01
C TRP A 227 -7.87 29.55 -1.38
N GLU A 228 -8.03 30.80 -1.81
CA GLU A 228 -8.64 31.15 -3.10
C GLU A 228 -7.62 31.24 -4.23
N GLN A 229 -6.34 31.00 -3.95
CA GLN A 229 -5.31 30.95 -4.98
C GLN A 229 -5.63 29.85 -5.99
N LYS A 230 -5.57 30.20 -7.28
CA LYS A 230 -5.77 29.26 -8.39
C LYS A 230 -4.54 28.39 -8.57
N VAL A 231 -4.77 27.11 -8.72
CA VAL A 231 -3.77 26.05 -8.94
C VAL A 231 -4.12 25.33 -10.23
N GLN A 232 -3.14 25.09 -11.09
CA GLN A 232 -3.33 24.28 -12.28
C GLN A 232 -3.50 22.81 -11.88
N VAL A 233 -4.53 22.17 -12.40
CA VAL A 233 -4.75 20.74 -12.19
C VAL A 233 -3.73 19.98 -13.02
N SER A 234 -2.78 19.33 -12.35
CA SER A 234 -1.73 18.58 -13.03
C SER A 234 -2.28 17.33 -13.76
N PRO A 235 -1.57 16.83 -14.80
CA PRO A 235 -1.93 15.57 -15.44
C PRO A 235 -2.04 14.40 -14.46
N GLY A 236 -1.20 14.36 -13.42
CA GLY A 236 -1.23 13.34 -12.40
C GLY A 236 -2.50 13.36 -11.56
N VAL A 237 -2.97 14.56 -11.14
CA VAL A 237 -4.26 14.69 -10.43
C VAL A 237 -5.43 14.24 -11.32
N LYS A 238 -5.41 14.53 -12.62
CA LYS A 238 -6.45 14.06 -13.55
C LYS A 238 -6.42 12.53 -13.71
N GLN A 239 -5.24 11.95 -13.80
CA GLN A 239 -5.05 10.50 -13.86
C GLN A 239 -5.53 9.82 -12.58
N ASP A 240 -5.22 10.38 -11.41
CA ASP A 240 -5.72 9.88 -10.12
C ASP A 240 -7.25 9.95 -10.02
N ALA A 241 -7.83 11.05 -10.49
CA ALA A 241 -9.29 11.21 -10.50
C ALA A 241 -9.97 10.22 -11.46
N GLN A 242 -9.37 9.95 -12.62
CA GLN A 242 -9.87 8.95 -13.56
C GLN A 242 -9.79 7.54 -12.96
N TRP A 243 -8.63 7.17 -12.42
CA TRP A 243 -8.44 5.90 -11.74
C TRP A 243 -9.43 5.70 -10.58
N LEU A 244 -9.68 6.77 -9.82
CA LEU A 244 -10.65 6.76 -8.73
C LEU A 244 -12.07 6.45 -9.23
N LEU A 245 -12.51 7.06 -10.34
CA LEU A 245 -13.83 6.79 -10.93
C LEU A 245 -14.00 5.34 -11.38
N GLU A 246 -12.94 4.74 -11.91
CA GLU A 246 -12.94 3.35 -12.37
C GLU A 246 -12.94 2.34 -11.22
N ASN A 247 -12.29 2.68 -10.10
CA ASN A 247 -12.02 1.71 -9.03
C ASN A 247 -12.88 1.92 -7.76
N LEU A 248 -13.43 3.10 -7.51
CA LEU A 248 -14.10 3.43 -6.25
C LEU A 248 -15.24 2.46 -5.92
N ARG A 249 -16.13 2.21 -6.86
CA ARG A 249 -17.30 1.33 -6.61
C ARG A 249 -16.94 -0.14 -6.54
N VAL A 250 -15.92 -0.56 -7.28
CA VAL A 250 -15.49 -1.96 -7.34
C VAL A 250 -14.66 -2.34 -6.11
N LYS A 251 -13.81 -1.42 -5.65
CA LYS A 251 -12.83 -1.70 -4.58
C LYS A 251 -13.17 -1.04 -3.24
N GLN A 252 -14.33 -0.40 -3.13
CA GLN A 252 -14.82 0.09 -1.85
C GLN A 252 -15.32 -1.07 -0.99
N GLY A 253 -15.24 -0.90 0.32
CA GLY A 253 -15.57 -1.95 1.26
C GLY A 253 -14.29 -2.64 1.78
N THR A 254 -13.98 -2.43 3.03
CA THR A 254 -12.84 -3.10 3.69
C THR A 254 -13.33 -3.96 4.83
N ALA A 255 -12.63 -5.04 5.12
CA ALA A 255 -12.95 -5.89 6.24
C ALA A 255 -13.02 -5.10 7.56
N LEU A 256 -14.07 -5.31 8.35
CA LEU A 256 -14.23 -4.76 9.70
C LEU A 256 -13.08 -5.21 10.61
N TRP A 257 -12.67 -6.46 10.48
CA TRP A 257 -11.57 -7.04 11.24
C TRP A 257 -10.34 -7.19 10.37
N LYS A 258 -9.18 -7.19 11.02
CA LYS A 258 -7.93 -7.44 10.31
C LYS A 258 -8.03 -8.80 9.62
N PRO A 259 -7.64 -8.91 8.34
CA PRO A 259 -7.55 -10.21 7.69
C PRO A 259 -6.71 -11.16 8.55
N SER A 260 -7.15 -12.41 8.67
CA SER A 260 -6.44 -13.44 9.43
C SER A 260 -5.07 -13.78 8.82
N ARG A 261 -4.89 -13.44 7.54
CA ARG A 261 -3.64 -13.68 6.78
C ARG A 261 -2.88 -12.37 6.63
N SER A 262 -1.83 -12.21 7.42
CA SER A 262 -0.86 -11.11 7.30
C SER A 262 0.53 -11.67 7.06
N CYS A 263 1.36 -10.95 6.32
CA CYS A 263 2.75 -11.30 6.11
C CYS A 263 3.64 -10.04 6.21
N ARG A 264 4.90 -10.26 6.55
CA ARG A 264 5.95 -9.24 6.57
C ARG A 264 6.92 -9.55 5.44
N VAL A 265 7.08 -8.60 4.55
CA VAL A 265 8.00 -8.66 3.40
C VAL A 265 9.14 -7.71 3.69
N HIS A 266 10.34 -8.21 3.79
CA HIS A 266 11.54 -7.44 4.07
C HIS A 266 12.23 -7.06 2.78
N SER A 267 12.71 -5.82 2.68
CA SER A 267 13.49 -5.32 1.54
C SER A 267 14.69 -4.52 1.99
N ASP A 268 15.72 -4.53 1.16
CA ASP A 268 16.95 -3.77 1.33
C ASP A 268 17.57 -3.43 -0.03
N ALA A 269 18.30 -2.32 -0.08
CA ALA A 269 19.05 -1.89 -1.25
C ALA A 269 20.50 -1.59 -0.91
N SER A 270 21.41 -2.03 -1.75
CA SER A 270 22.79 -1.59 -1.77
C SER A 270 23.10 -0.92 -3.12
N HIS A 271 24.28 -0.37 -3.29
CA HIS A 271 24.74 0.09 -4.61
C HIS A 271 24.99 -1.05 -5.61
N ARG A 272 25.01 -2.31 -5.15
CA ARG A 272 25.29 -3.49 -5.98
C ARG A 272 24.02 -4.16 -6.48
N GLY A 273 22.96 -4.11 -5.68
CA GLY A 273 21.71 -4.78 -6.01
C GLY A 273 20.63 -4.58 -4.95
N TRP A 274 19.56 -5.29 -5.12
CA TRP A 274 18.41 -5.32 -4.22
C TRP A 274 18.21 -6.72 -3.66
N GLY A 275 17.64 -6.78 -2.48
CA GLY A 275 17.35 -8.03 -1.82
C GLY A 275 16.13 -7.97 -0.92
N GLY A 276 15.54 -9.13 -0.64
CA GLY A 276 14.42 -9.23 0.28
C GLY A 276 14.03 -10.66 0.61
N HIS A 277 13.11 -10.78 1.56
CA HIS A 277 12.58 -12.09 1.92
C HIS A 277 11.15 -12.04 2.46
N LEU A 278 10.47 -13.17 2.34
CA LEU A 278 9.15 -13.44 2.92
C LEU A 278 9.22 -14.81 3.62
N GLY A 279 9.44 -14.82 4.94
CA GLY A 279 9.76 -16.06 5.64
C GLY A 279 11.03 -16.69 5.09
N GLU A 280 10.94 -17.95 4.64
CA GLU A 280 12.05 -18.69 4.02
C GLU A 280 12.27 -18.37 2.53
N HIS A 281 11.33 -17.67 1.88
CA HIS A 281 11.47 -17.29 0.48
C HIS A 281 12.38 -16.10 0.33
N ILE A 282 13.38 -16.19 -0.54
CA ILE A 282 14.39 -15.18 -0.80
C ILE A 282 14.18 -14.59 -2.19
N ALA A 283 14.32 -13.28 -2.31
CA ALA A 283 14.34 -12.54 -3.57
C ALA A 283 15.58 -11.66 -3.64
N GLY A 284 16.09 -11.43 -4.84
CA GLY A 284 17.23 -10.55 -5.04
C GLY A 284 17.65 -10.50 -6.50
N GLY A 285 18.40 -9.46 -6.82
CA GLY A 285 18.91 -9.23 -8.17
C GLY A 285 19.80 -7.99 -8.25
N SER A 286 20.39 -7.79 -9.42
CA SER A 286 21.23 -6.64 -9.72
C SER A 286 20.39 -5.46 -10.21
N TRP A 287 20.95 -4.26 -10.17
CA TRP A 287 20.32 -3.07 -10.75
C TRP A 287 20.52 -3.04 -12.27
N SER A 288 19.55 -2.48 -12.99
CA SER A 288 19.77 -2.08 -14.37
C SER A 288 20.77 -0.90 -14.45
N ALA A 289 21.38 -0.69 -15.61
CA ALA A 289 22.32 0.42 -15.82
C ALA A 289 21.70 1.82 -15.55
N GLU A 290 20.39 1.95 -15.66
CA GLU A 290 19.65 3.17 -15.32
C GLU A 290 19.43 3.30 -13.82
N GLU A 291 19.05 2.20 -13.15
CA GLU A 291 18.80 2.15 -11.70
C GLU A 291 20.07 2.38 -10.91
N GLU A 292 21.21 1.79 -11.30
CA GLU A 292 22.51 1.91 -10.61
C GLU A 292 22.95 3.37 -10.38
N ARG A 293 22.53 4.29 -11.26
CA ARG A 293 22.84 5.72 -11.19
C ARG A 293 21.98 6.48 -10.18
N LEU A 294 20.97 5.85 -9.62
CA LEU A 294 20.02 6.51 -8.74
C LEU A 294 20.58 6.65 -7.31
N HIS A 295 20.05 7.65 -6.61
CA HIS A 295 20.35 7.82 -5.19
C HIS A 295 19.80 6.66 -4.37
N ILE A 296 20.54 6.23 -3.33
CA ILE A 296 20.18 5.09 -2.48
C ILE A 296 18.74 5.16 -1.95
N ASN A 297 18.23 6.31 -1.56
CA ASN A 297 16.83 6.46 -1.10
C ASN A 297 15.79 6.11 -2.19
N SER A 298 16.15 6.18 -3.46
CA SER A 298 15.29 5.76 -4.57
C SER A 298 15.43 4.27 -4.81
N LEU A 299 16.66 3.75 -4.71
CA LEU A 299 16.95 2.32 -4.79
C LEU A 299 16.21 1.52 -3.71
N GLU A 300 16.12 2.04 -2.49
CA GLU A 300 15.35 1.42 -1.39
C GLU A 300 13.86 1.24 -1.73
N LEU A 301 13.25 2.24 -2.37
CA LEU A 301 11.87 2.12 -2.82
C LEU A 301 11.71 1.15 -3.99
N ILE A 302 12.67 1.16 -4.93
CA ILE A 302 12.66 0.23 -6.07
C ILE A 302 12.90 -1.20 -5.57
N ALA A 303 13.77 -1.41 -4.58
CA ALA A 303 13.93 -2.70 -3.92
C ALA A 303 12.60 -3.21 -3.34
N ALA A 304 11.87 -2.35 -2.62
CA ALA A 304 10.56 -2.71 -2.09
C ALA A 304 9.55 -3.07 -3.19
N GLU A 305 9.58 -2.37 -4.35
CA GLU A 305 8.77 -2.68 -5.53
C GLU A 305 9.11 -4.08 -6.08
N LYS A 306 10.39 -4.32 -6.37
CA LYS A 306 10.87 -5.57 -6.95
C LYS A 306 10.60 -6.77 -6.03
N VAL A 307 10.81 -6.62 -4.73
CA VAL A 307 10.52 -7.69 -3.74
C VAL A 307 9.01 -7.97 -3.66
N LEU A 308 8.17 -6.93 -3.70
CA LEU A 308 6.71 -7.09 -3.73
C LEU A 308 6.27 -7.88 -4.97
N ASP A 309 6.82 -7.53 -6.13
CA ASP A 309 6.51 -8.20 -7.40
C ASP A 309 7.01 -9.64 -7.42
N SER A 310 8.20 -9.90 -6.88
CA SER A 310 8.78 -11.24 -6.77
C SER A 310 7.91 -12.21 -5.96
N PHE A 311 7.19 -11.70 -4.96
CA PHE A 311 6.32 -12.51 -4.10
C PHE A 311 4.83 -12.32 -4.41
N SER A 312 4.46 -11.79 -5.57
CA SER A 312 3.10 -11.42 -5.93
C SER A 312 2.06 -12.52 -5.67
N GLU A 313 2.35 -13.75 -6.05
CA GLU A 313 1.44 -14.89 -5.84
C GLU A 313 1.33 -15.31 -4.36
N LEU A 314 2.41 -15.15 -3.60
CA LEU A 314 2.44 -15.50 -2.17
C LEU A 314 1.69 -14.48 -1.31
N ILE A 315 1.59 -13.23 -1.76
CA ILE A 315 1.00 -12.12 -0.98
C ILE A 315 -0.42 -11.76 -1.39
N ARG A 316 -0.92 -12.26 -2.50
CA ARG A 316 -2.25 -11.96 -3.04
C ARG A 316 -3.35 -12.12 -1.99
N GLY A 317 -4.21 -11.11 -1.86
CA GLY A 317 -5.32 -11.07 -0.91
C GLY A 317 -4.91 -10.96 0.57
N LYS A 318 -3.64 -10.64 0.87
CA LYS A 318 -3.12 -10.55 2.24
C LYS A 318 -2.93 -9.10 2.71
N ARG A 319 -2.82 -8.94 4.02
CA ARG A 319 -2.25 -7.72 4.59
C ARG A 319 -0.73 -7.85 4.56
N VAL A 320 -0.10 -6.97 3.80
CA VAL A 320 1.35 -6.94 3.60
C VAL A 320 1.96 -5.78 4.38
N THR A 321 2.91 -6.09 5.25
CA THR A 321 3.76 -5.06 5.87
C THR A 321 5.11 -5.10 5.19
N LEU A 322 5.42 -4.06 4.40
CA LEU A 322 6.76 -3.86 3.85
C LEU A 322 7.69 -3.35 4.95
N VAL A 323 8.77 -4.06 5.17
CA VAL A 323 9.77 -3.74 6.21
C VAL A 323 11.05 -3.31 5.55
N THR A 324 11.55 -2.14 5.89
CA THR A 324 12.79 -1.55 5.38
C THR A 324 13.54 -0.84 6.49
N ASP A 325 14.85 -0.69 6.37
CA ASP A 325 15.66 0.12 7.29
C ASP A 325 15.74 1.59 6.85
N SER A 326 15.21 1.92 5.66
CA SER A 326 15.13 3.29 5.16
C SER A 326 13.90 4.03 5.69
N MET A 327 14.11 5.02 6.56
CA MET A 327 13.03 5.92 7.01
C MET A 327 12.38 6.68 5.85
N THR A 328 13.15 6.98 4.80
CA THR A 328 12.63 7.62 3.58
C THR A 328 11.68 6.68 2.85
N ALA A 329 12.08 5.44 2.58
CA ALA A 329 11.25 4.45 1.92
C ALA A 329 9.96 4.21 2.73
N LYS A 330 10.07 3.97 4.05
CA LYS A 330 8.92 3.83 4.93
C LYS A 330 7.95 5.00 4.80
N SER A 331 8.43 6.24 4.86
CA SER A 331 7.59 7.44 4.77
C SER A 331 6.83 7.52 3.44
N TYR A 332 7.51 7.21 2.31
CA TYR A 332 6.89 7.21 0.98
C TYR A 332 5.85 6.09 0.85
N LEU A 333 6.11 4.92 1.40
CA LEU A 333 5.17 3.80 1.43
C LEU A 333 3.94 4.11 2.28
N GLU A 334 4.12 4.63 3.51
CA GLU A 334 3.01 4.98 4.40
C GLU A 334 2.12 6.10 3.86
N ASN A 335 2.70 7.07 3.15
CA ASN A 335 2.00 8.24 2.64
C ASN A 335 1.62 8.15 1.15
N ALA A 336 1.87 7.00 0.51
CA ALA A 336 1.72 6.78 -0.92
C ALA A 336 2.44 7.86 -1.77
N GLY A 337 3.60 8.30 -1.30
CA GLY A 337 4.43 9.30 -1.95
C GLY A 337 5.02 10.36 -1.02
N GLY A 338 5.69 11.36 -1.60
CA GLY A 338 6.37 12.45 -0.91
C GLY A 338 6.61 13.65 -1.84
N LYS A 339 7.72 14.38 -1.64
CA LYS A 339 8.04 15.58 -2.41
C LYS A 339 8.83 15.31 -3.69
N ASP A 340 9.62 14.25 -3.72
CA ASP A 340 10.46 13.90 -4.87
C ASP A 340 9.65 13.16 -5.93
N GLU A 341 9.75 13.60 -7.19
CA GLU A 341 8.92 13.11 -8.29
C GLU A 341 9.21 11.66 -8.67
N LEU A 342 10.49 11.27 -8.71
CA LEU A 342 10.88 9.89 -9.04
C LEU A 342 10.35 8.91 -7.98
N ARG A 343 10.60 9.21 -6.71
CA ARG A 343 10.13 8.39 -5.58
C ARG A 343 8.61 8.37 -5.49
N ASN A 344 7.92 9.45 -5.87
CA ASN A 344 6.47 9.44 -6.00
C ASN A 344 5.99 8.44 -7.04
N ARG A 345 6.62 8.41 -8.21
CA ARG A 345 6.27 7.47 -9.28
C ARG A 345 6.44 6.02 -8.82
N VAL A 346 7.56 5.72 -8.14
CA VAL A 346 7.80 4.37 -7.58
C VAL A 346 6.75 4.02 -6.53
N ALA A 347 6.51 4.91 -5.55
CA ALA A 347 5.50 4.67 -4.53
C ALA A 347 4.10 4.42 -5.13
N ARG A 348 3.73 5.16 -6.18
CA ARG A 348 2.46 4.95 -6.90
C ARG A 348 2.39 3.59 -7.58
N ARG A 349 3.48 3.11 -8.22
CA ARG A 349 3.52 1.77 -8.82
C ARG A 349 3.34 0.69 -7.76
N ILE A 350 4.03 0.81 -6.61
CA ILE A 350 3.88 -0.12 -5.48
C ILE A 350 2.41 -0.19 -5.02
N TRP A 351 1.76 0.97 -4.85
CA TRP A 351 0.37 1.02 -4.44
C TRP A 351 -0.59 0.50 -5.52
N ALA A 352 -0.35 0.81 -6.80
CA ALA A 352 -1.12 0.27 -7.92
C ALA A 352 -1.01 -1.26 -7.97
N ARG A 353 0.20 -1.79 -7.80
CA ARG A 353 0.44 -3.23 -7.74
C ARG A 353 -0.27 -3.89 -6.56
N ALA A 354 -0.28 -3.25 -5.40
CA ALA A 354 -1.04 -3.74 -4.26
C ALA A 354 -2.55 -3.82 -4.54
N VAL A 355 -3.09 -2.85 -5.28
CA VAL A 355 -4.50 -2.87 -5.74
C VAL A 355 -4.78 -4.07 -6.65
N GLU A 356 -3.88 -4.35 -7.62
CA GLU A 356 -4.01 -5.49 -8.53
C GLU A 356 -3.94 -6.84 -7.79
N LEU A 357 -3.11 -6.90 -6.76
CA LEU A 357 -2.93 -8.10 -5.92
C LEU A 357 -3.99 -8.24 -4.82
N ASP A 358 -4.92 -7.29 -4.72
CA ASP A 358 -5.91 -7.20 -3.63
C ASP A 358 -5.25 -7.18 -2.23
N CYS A 359 -4.11 -6.49 -2.12
CA CYS A 359 -3.31 -6.40 -0.90
C CYS A 359 -3.61 -5.11 -0.12
N LEU A 360 -3.62 -5.22 1.20
CA LEU A 360 -3.62 -4.05 2.09
C LEU A 360 -2.18 -3.76 2.53
N LEU A 361 -1.58 -2.69 1.99
CA LEU A 361 -0.22 -2.30 2.33
C LEU A 361 -0.12 -1.51 3.64
N SER A 362 0.94 -1.79 4.35
CA SER A 362 1.48 -0.97 5.44
C SER A 362 3.01 -1.02 5.37
N ALA A 363 3.69 -0.06 5.97
CA ALA A 363 5.14 -0.07 6.07
C ALA A 363 5.59 -0.09 7.53
N ASP A 364 6.75 -0.68 7.78
CA ASP A 364 7.38 -0.71 9.09
C ASP A 364 8.88 -0.45 8.93
N TRP A 365 9.51 0.08 9.97
CA TRP A 365 10.93 0.31 10.00
C TRP A 365 11.63 -0.70 10.91
N LEU A 366 12.76 -1.23 10.43
CA LEU A 366 13.61 -2.14 11.17
C LEU A 366 15.04 -1.61 11.11
N ALA A 367 15.75 -1.61 12.23
CA ALA A 367 17.16 -1.21 12.21
C ALA A 367 17.98 -2.12 11.28
N GLY A 368 18.86 -1.54 10.44
CA GLY A 368 19.63 -2.30 9.44
C GLY A 368 20.39 -3.49 10.02
N ALA A 369 20.94 -3.37 11.25
CA ALA A 369 21.57 -4.48 11.97
C ALA A 369 20.66 -5.69 12.23
N LEU A 370 19.34 -5.53 12.10
CA LEU A 370 18.34 -6.59 12.25
C LEU A 370 17.74 -7.05 10.91
N ASN A 371 17.96 -6.28 9.83
CA ASN A 371 17.50 -6.61 8.47
C ASN A 371 18.52 -7.49 7.70
N THR A 372 19.18 -8.39 8.40
CA THR A 372 20.39 -9.11 7.96
C THR A 372 20.20 -9.97 6.70
N VAL A 373 19.04 -10.59 6.53
CA VAL A 373 18.77 -11.43 5.36
C VAL A 373 18.63 -10.58 4.10
N ALA A 374 17.82 -9.51 4.15
CA ALA A 374 17.62 -8.63 3.01
C ALA A 374 18.92 -7.89 2.65
N ASP A 375 19.67 -7.39 3.65
CA ASP A 375 20.99 -6.74 3.45
C ASP A 375 21.98 -7.71 2.78
N ARG A 376 22.06 -8.95 3.24
CA ARG A 376 22.91 -9.96 2.60
C ARG A 376 22.52 -10.16 1.12
N GLU A 377 21.24 -10.32 0.84
CA GLU A 377 20.76 -10.57 -0.53
C GLU A 377 20.96 -9.34 -1.45
N SER A 378 20.89 -8.12 -0.92
CA SER A 378 21.17 -6.89 -1.68
C SER A 378 22.65 -6.71 -2.07
N ARG A 379 23.56 -7.40 -1.37
CA ARG A 379 25.02 -7.30 -1.56
C ARG A 379 25.64 -8.47 -2.29
N LEU A 380 24.83 -9.50 -2.61
CA LEU A 380 25.34 -10.67 -3.29
C LEU A 380 25.71 -10.32 -4.72
N GLU A 381 26.98 -10.46 -5.03
CA GLU A 381 27.51 -10.33 -6.39
C GLU A 381 27.43 -11.66 -7.12
N VAL A 382 26.89 -11.63 -8.33
CA VAL A 382 26.96 -12.73 -9.27
C VAL A 382 28.14 -12.43 -10.19
N TRP A 383 29.32 -12.97 -9.86
CA TRP A 383 30.58 -12.64 -10.56
C TRP A 383 30.69 -13.26 -11.95
N ASP A 384 29.95 -14.33 -12.20
CA ASP A 384 29.99 -15.14 -13.42
C ASP A 384 28.71 -15.05 -14.24
N ASP A 385 27.95 -13.97 -14.08
CA ASP A 385 26.76 -13.70 -14.87
C ASP A 385 27.15 -13.03 -16.20
N TRP A 386 26.77 -13.66 -17.30
CA TRP A 386 26.97 -13.22 -18.66
C TRP A 386 25.83 -13.69 -19.55
N SER A 387 25.58 -12.97 -20.62
CA SER A 387 24.51 -13.30 -21.55
C SER A 387 24.96 -13.19 -23.00
N VAL A 388 24.23 -13.84 -23.86
CA VAL A 388 24.39 -13.70 -25.32
C VAL A 388 23.57 -12.49 -25.77
N LYS A 389 24.11 -11.71 -26.72
CA LYS A 389 23.40 -10.56 -27.30
C LYS A 389 22.06 -10.98 -27.90
N LYS A 390 21.04 -10.15 -27.76
CA LYS A 390 19.69 -10.41 -28.29
C LYS A 390 19.65 -10.71 -29.78
N GLN A 391 20.57 -10.13 -30.56
CA GLN A 391 20.68 -10.41 -32.01
C GLN A 391 21.11 -11.85 -32.25
N VAL A 392 22.15 -12.31 -31.53
CA VAL A 392 22.69 -13.68 -31.67
C VAL A 392 21.64 -14.70 -31.18
N PHE A 393 20.95 -14.40 -30.08
CA PHE A 393 19.82 -15.24 -29.65
C PHE A 393 18.77 -15.39 -30.76
N ARG A 394 18.35 -14.27 -31.40
CA ARG A 394 17.35 -14.33 -32.50
C ARG A 394 17.80 -15.18 -33.69
N GLU A 395 19.06 -15.11 -34.06
CA GLU A 395 19.64 -15.94 -35.14
C GLU A 395 19.60 -17.42 -34.78
N LEU A 396 19.96 -17.76 -33.55
CA LEU A 396 19.92 -19.15 -33.06
C LEU A 396 18.48 -19.63 -32.81
N ASP A 397 17.59 -18.76 -32.38
CA ASP A 397 16.17 -19.06 -32.22
C ASP A 397 15.49 -19.34 -33.57
N ALA A 398 15.81 -18.57 -34.58
CA ALA A 398 15.34 -18.82 -35.96
C ALA A 398 15.88 -20.13 -36.55
N LYS A 399 17.08 -20.54 -36.14
CA LYS A 399 17.74 -21.77 -36.61
C LYS A 399 17.27 -23.03 -35.87
N TRP A 400 17.14 -22.98 -34.56
CA TRP A 400 16.91 -24.13 -33.69
C TRP A 400 15.67 -24.07 -32.80
N GLY A 401 15.00 -22.90 -32.75
CA GLY A 401 13.83 -22.65 -31.92
C GLY A 401 12.49 -23.07 -32.55
N PRO A 402 11.37 -22.49 -32.13
CA PRO A 402 11.33 -21.43 -31.13
C PRO A 402 11.63 -21.92 -29.71
N HIS A 403 12.50 -21.20 -29.01
CA HIS A 403 12.76 -21.47 -27.61
C HIS A 403 11.58 -20.98 -26.74
N SER A 404 11.16 -21.79 -25.80
CA SER A 404 9.98 -21.51 -24.96
C SER A 404 10.33 -21.10 -23.54
N VAL A 405 11.52 -21.45 -23.05
CA VAL A 405 11.96 -21.14 -21.69
C VAL A 405 13.46 -20.85 -21.66
N ASP A 406 13.83 -19.81 -20.92
CA ASP A 406 15.21 -19.51 -20.54
C ASP A 406 15.48 -20.02 -19.12
N ARG A 407 16.41 -20.97 -18.96
CA ARG A 407 16.51 -21.77 -17.74
C ARG A 407 17.41 -21.22 -16.64
N LEU A 408 18.36 -20.40 -16.96
CA LEU A 408 19.33 -19.88 -15.99
C LEU A 408 19.48 -18.36 -16.21
N ALA A 409 18.37 -17.67 -16.17
CA ALA A 409 18.29 -16.25 -16.42
C ALA A 409 17.68 -15.50 -15.23
N ASP A 410 17.74 -14.18 -15.26
CA ASP A 410 17.10 -13.30 -14.31
C ASP A 410 16.29 -12.19 -15.01
N GLU A 411 15.79 -11.20 -14.24
CA GLU A 411 15.05 -10.04 -14.76
C GLU A 411 15.85 -9.26 -15.81
N GLN A 412 17.18 -9.25 -15.76
CA GLN A 412 18.03 -8.42 -16.60
C GLN A 412 18.47 -9.09 -17.90
N ASN A 413 18.71 -10.42 -17.85
CA ASN A 413 19.40 -11.10 -18.93
C ASN A 413 18.56 -12.12 -19.71
N HIS A 414 17.29 -12.36 -19.31
CA HIS A 414 16.43 -13.34 -19.99
C HIS A 414 16.19 -13.01 -21.47
N GLN A 415 16.23 -14.03 -22.33
CA GLN A 415 15.99 -13.92 -23.76
C GLN A 415 14.54 -14.28 -24.14
N VAL A 416 13.86 -15.08 -23.34
CA VAL A 416 12.50 -15.55 -23.53
C VAL A 416 11.64 -15.07 -22.37
N THR A 417 10.36 -14.76 -22.63
CA THR A 417 9.44 -14.24 -21.62
C THR A 417 9.28 -15.19 -20.41
N LEU A 418 9.27 -16.50 -20.66
CA LEU A 418 9.25 -17.52 -19.62
C LEU A 418 10.67 -17.85 -19.23
N PHE A 419 11.07 -17.57 -18.00
CA PHE A 419 12.42 -17.85 -17.52
C PHE A 419 12.44 -18.37 -16.08
N ASN A 420 13.52 -19.07 -15.73
CA ASN A 420 13.78 -19.54 -14.38
C ASN A 420 15.03 -18.90 -13.81
N SER A 421 14.91 -18.38 -12.60
CA SER A 421 15.98 -17.67 -11.92
C SER A 421 16.55 -18.44 -10.73
N HIS A 422 17.72 -18.05 -10.30
CA HIS A 422 18.34 -18.61 -9.09
C HIS A 422 17.62 -18.18 -7.81
N ARG A 423 17.08 -16.96 -7.80
CA ARG A 423 16.28 -16.35 -6.71
C ARG A 423 14.97 -15.83 -7.28
N ALA A 424 13.98 -15.66 -6.42
CA ALA A 424 12.77 -14.98 -6.85
C ALA A 424 13.11 -13.57 -7.34
N CYS A 425 12.64 -13.22 -8.53
CA CYS A 425 12.74 -11.89 -9.12
C CYS A 425 11.49 -11.60 -9.94
N PRO A 426 11.21 -10.32 -10.28
CA PRO A 426 10.05 -9.97 -11.10
C PRO A 426 10.02 -10.75 -12.41
N GLY A 427 8.88 -11.36 -12.74
CA GLY A 427 8.66 -12.09 -13.99
C GLY A 427 9.18 -13.54 -14.00
N THR A 428 9.92 -14.01 -13.00
CA THR A 428 10.35 -15.40 -12.96
C THR A 428 9.18 -16.38 -12.95
N ALA A 429 9.25 -17.41 -13.77
CA ALA A 429 8.27 -18.49 -13.80
C ALA A 429 8.53 -19.59 -12.73
N GLY A 430 9.72 -19.59 -12.15
CA GLY A 430 10.09 -20.51 -11.08
C GLY A 430 11.52 -20.32 -10.62
N VAL A 431 11.76 -20.58 -9.36
CA VAL A 431 13.10 -20.55 -8.73
C VAL A 431 13.74 -21.91 -8.84
N ASP A 432 15.06 -21.96 -9.02
CA ASP A 432 15.87 -23.15 -9.27
C ASP A 432 15.43 -23.93 -10.52
N ALA A 433 16.08 -23.63 -11.63
CA ALA A 433 15.79 -24.26 -12.92
C ALA A 433 15.83 -25.79 -12.88
N PHE A 434 16.71 -26.39 -12.06
CA PHE A 434 16.84 -27.82 -11.95
C PHE A 434 15.68 -28.51 -11.22
N SER A 435 14.84 -27.75 -10.52
CA SER A 435 13.61 -28.26 -9.90
C SER A 435 12.42 -28.22 -10.87
N GLN A 436 12.58 -27.62 -12.06
CA GLN A 436 11.53 -27.47 -13.04
C GLN A 436 11.54 -28.60 -14.08
N ASP A 437 10.39 -28.81 -14.76
CA ASP A 437 10.31 -29.74 -15.88
C ASP A 437 10.90 -29.14 -17.16
N TRP A 438 11.90 -29.78 -17.75
CA TRP A 438 12.52 -29.37 -19.02
C TRP A 438 12.00 -30.13 -20.22
N SER A 439 11.35 -31.28 -20.03
CA SER A 439 11.04 -32.25 -21.09
C SER A 439 10.08 -31.70 -22.15
N ASN A 440 9.11 -30.87 -21.77
CA ASN A 440 8.06 -30.34 -22.64
C ASN A 440 8.41 -29.02 -23.29
N HIS A 441 9.66 -28.56 -23.17
CA HIS A 441 10.10 -27.24 -23.60
C HIS A 441 11.25 -27.31 -24.60
N MET A 442 11.39 -26.31 -25.45
CA MET A 442 12.64 -26.01 -26.14
C MET A 442 13.41 -25.02 -25.26
N ASN A 443 14.44 -25.50 -24.61
CA ASN A 443 15.14 -24.80 -23.56
C ASN A 443 16.29 -23.95 -24.13
N TRP A 444 16.37 -22.69 -23.71
CA TRP A 444 17.55 -21.85 -23.89
C TRP A 444 18.34 -21.87 -22.58
N VAL A 445 19.65 -22.12 -22.65
CA VAL A 445 20.46 -22.33 -21.44
C VAL A 445 21.85 -21.70 -21.61
N VAL A 446 22.13 -20.66 -20.82
CA VAL A 446 23.44 -20.02 -20.73
C VAL A 446 23.97 -20.20 -19.31
N PRO A 447 24.62 -21.32 -19.00
CA PRO A 447 25.05 -21.62 -17.65
C PRO A 447 26.32 -20.86 -17.25
N SER A 448 26.44 -20.49 -15.99
CA SER A 448 27.76 -20.20 -15.43
C SER A 448 28.69 -21.41 -15.59
N PHE A 449 29.99 -21.16 -15.66
CA PHE A 449 30.95 -22.24 -15.94
C PHE A 449 30.90 -23.41 -14.95
N ALA A 450 30.61 -23.12 -13.69
CA ALA A 450 30.46 -24.13 -12.65
C ALA A 450 29.24 -25.04 -12.86
N LEU A 451 28.21 -24.58 -13.57
CA LEU A 451 26.98 -25.34 -13.78
C LEU A 451 26.95 -26.16 -15.07
N VAL A 452 27.90 -25.99 -15.99
CA VAL A 452 27.91 -26.67 -17.29
C VAL A 452 27.75 -28.19 -17.13
N GLY A 453 28.53 -28.81 -16.28
CA GLY A 453 28.44 -30.25 -16.05
C GLY A 453 27.08 -30.70 -15.53
N ARG A 454 26.49 -29.95 -14.57
CA ARG A 454 25.17 -30.22 -14.02
C ARG A 454 24.06 -30.08 -15.06
N VAL A 455 24.15 -29.04 -15.92
CA VAL A 455 23.20 -28.83 -17.03
C VAL A 455 23.22 -29.99 -18.01
N LEU A 456 24.41 -30.44 -18.44
CA LEU A 456 24.55 -31.55 -19.39
C LEU A 456 24.03 -32.85 -18.78
N GLN A 457 24.32 -33.10 -17.50
CA GLN A 457 23.79 -34.28 -16.80
C GLN A 457 22.26 -34.25 -16.73
N HIS A 458 21.68 -33.09 -16.38
CA HIS A 458 20.23 -32.90 -16.32
C HIS A 458 19.56 -33.13 -17.69
N LEU A 459 20.18 -32.64 -18.78
CA LEU A 459 19.71 -32.86 -20.14
C LEU A 459 19.80 -34.35 -20.55
N ALA A 460 20.87 -35.03 -20.17
CA ALA A 460 21.03 -36.47 -20.41
C ALA A 460 19.96 -37.32 -19.68
N GLU A 461 19.67 -36.98 -18.42
CA GLU A 461 18.69 -37.67 -17.59
C GLU A 461 17.23 -37.38 -18.04
N SER A 462 16.92 -36.13 -18.38
CA SER A 462 15.56 -35.73 -18.77
C SER A 462 15.22 -35.99 -20.23
N GLY A 463 16.22 -36.18 -21.11
CA GLY A 463 16.03 -36.25 -22.54
C GLY A 463 15.48 -34.97 -23.18
N ALA A 464 15.60 -33.86 -22.48
CA ALA A 464 15.03 -32.57 -22.90
C ALA A 464 15.84 -31.96 -24.05
N ARG A 465 15.15 -31.20 -24.90
CA ARG A 465 15.78 -30.46 -26.02
C ARG A 465 16.26 -29.10 -25.51
N ALA A 466 17.46 -28.72 -25.89
CA ALA A 466 18.03 -27.44 -25.51
C ALA A 466 19.01 -26.88 -26.53
N THR A 467 19.15 -25.54 -26.51
CA THR A 467 20.34 -24.87 -27.00
C THR A 467 21.15 -24.43 -25.80
N VAL A 468 22.37 -24.96 -25.66
CA VAL A 468 23.27 -24.64 -24.56
C VAL A 468 24.44 -23.84 -25.07
N VAL A 469 24.73 -22.69 -24.45
CA VAL A 469 25.91 -21.89 -24.77
C VAL A 469 27.01 -22.16 -23.76
N LEU A 470 28.21 -22.57 -24.23
CA LEU A 470 29.27 -23.02 -23.35
C LEU A 470 30.68 -22.88 -23.99
N PRO A 471 31.74 -22.85 -23.19
CA PRO A 471 33.12 -22.77 -23.70
C PRO A 471 33.61 -24.12 -24.28
N ALA A 472 34.53 -24.05 -25.24
CA ALA A 472 35.18 -25.19 -25.83
C ALA A 472 36.36 -25.70 -24.96
N TRP A 473 36.04 -26.19 -23.77
CA TRP A 473 37.07 -26.65 -22.83
C TRP A 473 37.17 -28.20 -22.84
N GLU A 474 37.89 -28.71 -23.82
CA GLU A 474 37.99 -30.13 -24.09
C GLU A 474 38.61 -30.95 -22.93
N ALA A 475 39.38 -30.30 -22.07
CA ALA A 475 39.98 -30.97 -20.89
C ALA A 475 39.00 -31.10 -19.70
N GLN A 476 37.80 -30.56 -19.78
CA GLN A 476 36.84 -30.65 -18.69
C GLN A 476 36.14 -32.01 -18.63
N PRO A 477 35.84 -32.52 -17.42
CA PRO A 477 35.22 -33.83 -17.24
C PRO A 477 33.86 -34.02 -17.95
N TRP A 478 33.15 -32.94 -18.21
CA TRP A 478 31.84 -32.97 -18.87
C TRP A 478 31.94 -32.99 -20.40
N TRP A 479 33.12 -32.78 -20.99
CA TRP A 479 33.30 -32.70 -22.45
C TRP A 479 32.87 -34.00 -23.20
N PRO A 480 33.20 -35.22 -22.76
CA PRO A 480 32.72 -36.44 -23.41
C PRO A 480 31.19 -36.55 -23.41
N LEU A 481 30.54 -36.11 -22.32
CA LEU A 481 29.07 -36.09 -22.21
C LEU A 481 28.48 -35.10 -23.23
N LEU A 482 29.07 -33.92 -23.36
CA LEU A 482 28.64 -32.94 -24.36
C LEU A 482 28.71 -33.55 -25.78
N LEU A 483 29.82 -34.20 -26.14
CA LEU A 483 29.96 -34.82 -27.45
C LEU A 483 28.91 -35.89 -27.72
N SER A 484 28.47 -36.61 -26.72
CA SER A 484 27.42 -37.63 -26.85
C SER A 484 26.02 -37.06 -27.03
N LEU A 485 25.75 -35.85 -26.53
CA LEU A 485 24.46 -35.19 -26.60
C LEU A 485 24.30 -34.22 -27.78
N ALA A 486 25.41 -33.67 -28.26
CA ALA A 486 25.43 -32.61 -29.26
C ALA A 486 24.98 -33.10 -30.64
N LYS A 487 24.00 -32.40 -31.23
CA LYS A 487 23.50 -32.63 -32.60
C LYS A 487 24.07 -31.66 -33.61
N GLU A 488 24.13 -30.42 -33.23
CA GLU A 488 24.60 -29.32 -34.11
C GLU A 488 25.41 -28.33 -33.29
N TRP A 489 26.38 -27.69 -33.91
CA TRP A 489 27.27 -26.69 -33.32
C TRP A 489 27.22 -25.39 -34.08
N HIS A 490 27.29 -24.26 -33.35
CA HIS A 490 27.42 -22.92 -33.93
C HIS A 490 28.52 -22.16 -33.15
N PRO A 491 29.62 -21.75 -33.81
CA PRO A 491 30.68 -21.00 -33.17
C PRO A 491 30.21 -19.59 -32.81
N LEU A 492 30.68 -19.12 -31.65
CA LEU A 492 30.39 -17.79 -31.12
C LEU A 492 31.71 -17.04 -30.89
N ASP A 493 31.73 -15.77 -31.23
CA ASP A 493 32.85 -14.88 -31.00
C ASP A 493 32.70 -14.11 -29.68
N ALA A 494 33.81 -13.56 -29.18
CA ALA A 494 33.78 -12.76 -27.94
C ALA A 494 32.83 -11.54 -28.02
N THR A 495 32.60 -11.04 -29.26
CA THR A 495 31.68 -9.92 -29.52
C THR A 495 30.20 -10.28 -29.46
N ASP A 496 29.86 -11.57 -29.37
CA ASP A 496 28.47 -12.08 -29.31
C ASP A 496 27.87 -12.03 -27.92
N PHE A 497 28.67 -11.67 -26.92
CA PHE A 497 28.28 -11.63 -25.52
C PHE A 497 28.05 -10.22 -25.01
N GLU A 498 27.20 -10.10 -24.03
CA GLU A 498 26.99 -8.90 -23.22
C GLU A 498 27.56 -9.09 -21.83
N ALA A 499 28.10 -8.02 -21.26
CA ALA A 499 28.52 -8.01 -19.88
C ALA A 499 27.30 -8.14 -18.98
N GLY A 500 27.40 -8.96 -17.94
CA GLY A 500 26.48 -8.92 -16.83
C GLY A 500 26.58 -7.59 -16.04
N PRO A 501 25.70 -7.39 -15.05
CA PRO A 501 25.62 -6.16 -14.25
C PRO A 501 26.95 -5.71 -13.60
N SER A 502 27.83 -6.67 -13.32
CA SER A 502 29.19 -6.40 -12.80
C SER A 502 30.17 -5.81 -13.83
N GLY A 503 29.76 -5.62 -15.09
CA GLY A 503 30.61 -5.20 -16.19
C GLY A 503 31.65 -6.26 -16.62
N PHE A 504 31.50 -7.48 -16.13
CA PHE A 504 32.41 -8.58 -16.34
C PHE A 504 31.92 -9.43 -17.53
N VAL A 505 32.61 -9.36 -18.66
CA VAL A 505 32.41 -10.27 -19.80
C VAL A 505 33.58 -11.25 -19.80
N GLU A 506 33.39 -12.43 -19.25
CA GLU A 506 34.40 -13.50 -19.23
C GLU A 506 34.93 -13.82 -20.65
N PRO A 507 34.04 -14.04 -21.66
CA PRO A 507 34.48 -14.31 -23.02
C PRO A 507 35.36 -13.22 -23.63
N ALA A 508 35.07 -11.95 -23.35
CA ALA A 508 35.84 -10.83 -23.90
C ALA A 508 37.22 -10.65 -23.23
N LYS A 509 37.40 -11.15 -21.99
CA LYS A 509 38.66 -11.04 -21.26
C LYS A 509 39.75 -11.97 -21.74
N ASN A 510 39.37 -13.10 -22.36
CA ASN A 510 40.34 -14.08 -22.86
C ASN A 510 40.01 -14.44 -24.31
N PRO A 511 40.61 -13.73 -25.30
CA PRO A 511 40.35 -13.98 -26.72
C PRO A 511 40.79 -15.38 -27.18
N ALA A 512 41.54 -16.11 -26.38
CA ALA A 512 41.89 -17.50 -26.67
C ALA A 512 40.74 -18.49 -26.37
N TRP A 513 39.73 -18.07 -25.62
CA TRP A 513 38.58 -18.92 -25.34
C TRP A 513 37.62 -18.95 -26.54
N LYS A 514 37.28 -20.16 -26.96
CA LYS A 514 36.27 -20.39 -28.00
C LYS A 514 34.95 -20.77 -27.30
N PHE A 515 33.87 -20.28 -27.86
CA PHE A 515 32.54 -20.61 -27.37
C PHE A 515 31.67 -21.18 -28.47
N PHE A 516 30.72 -21.99 -28.09
CA PHE A 516 29.75 -22.55 -29.00
C PHE A 516 28.34 -22.48 -28.41
N ALA A 517 27.36 -22.24 -29.27
CA ALA A 517 26.00 -22.66 -29.01
C ALA A 517 25.87 -24.10 -29.55
N VAL A 518 25.34 -25.00 -28.76
CA VAL A 518 25.19 -26.42 -29.08
C VAL A 518 23.73 -26.80 -28.97
N ARG A 519 23.19 -27.39 -30.03
CA ARG A 519 21.86 -28.02 -30.01
C ARG A 519 21.96 -29.44 -29.46
N ILE A 520 21.14 -29.70 -28.45
CA ILE A 520 21.01 -31.02 -27.79
C ILE A 520 19.61 -31.59 -28.02
#